data_290004c336b9a02bd50250cf96e8e4e3
#
_entry.id   290004c336b9a02bd50250cf96e8e4e3
#
_cell.length_a   1.000
_cell.length_b   1.000
_cell.length_c   1.000
_cell.angle_alpha   90.00
_cell.angle_beta   90.00
_cell.angle_gamma   90.00
#
_symmetry.space_group_name_H-M   'P 1'
#
loop_
_entity.id
_entity.type
_entity.pdbx_description
1 polymer ?
#
loop_
_entity_poly.entity_id
_entity_poly.type
_entity_poly.pdbx_seq_one_letter_code
_entity_poly.pdbx_strand_id
1 'polypeptide(L)'
;RSPEYSVLCWLGIPYAAPPVGPLRWRAPQDPIPWEGIRPAKQFGPVSVQKQGTAVVGSEDCLYLNVFRPDTQETLPVFFFIHGGNNQTDSGQLMDGPLMADALHAVVVTINLRLGALGWLNIKAIRTGDPLEDSGNFGLLDIKKSLSWVHENIQSFGGDAGNLTVCGYSSG
;
A
#
# COMPACT_ATOMS: atom_id res chain seq x y z
N ARG A 1 -12.02 4.26 -14.49
CA ARG A 1 -11.09 4.67 -15.55
C ARG A 1 -10.55 6.05 -15.28
N SER A 2 -9.33 6.32 -15.70
CA SER A 2 -8.76 7.66 -15.73
C SER A 2 -9.46 8.49 -16.81
N PRO A 3 -9.77 9.78 -16.58
CA PRO A 3 -10.31 10.64 -17.63
C PRO A 3 -9.27 11.04 -18.69
N GLU A 4 -8.00 11.01 -18.37
CA GLU A 4 -6.89 11.49 -19.22
C GLU A 4 -6.18 10.36 -19.97
N TYR A 5 -6.14 9.15 -19.37
CA TYR A 5 -5.43 7.99 -19.91
C TYR A 5 -6.39 6.81 -20.09
N SER A 6 -6.13 5.94 -21.07
CA SER A 6 -6.86 4.67 -21.23
C SER A 6 -6.40 3.66 -20.17
N VAL A 7 -6.65 3.98 -18.90
CA VAL A 7 -6.20 3.21 -17.74
C VAL A 7 -7.37 2.89 -16.82
N LEU A 8 -7.45 1.63 -16.42
CA LEU A 8 -8.35 1.13 -15.39
C LEU A 8 -7.73 1.40 -14.02
N CYS A 9 -8.55 1.88 -13.07
CA CYS A 9 -8.09 2.23 -11.73
C CYS A 9 -8.93 1.51 -10.68
N TRP A 10 -8.28 0.83 -9.76
CA TRP A 10 -8.86 0.26 -8.55
C TRP A 10 -8.16 0.91 -7.35
N LEU A 11 -8.91 1.67 -6.58
CA LEU A 11 -8.39 2.53 -5.51
C LEU A 11 -8.88 2.07 -4.15
N GLY A 12 -8.01 2.14 -3.13
CA GLY A 12 -8.37 1.85 -1.75
C GLY A 12 -8.69 0.37 -1.49
N ILE A 13 -7.92 -0.54 -2.06
CA ILE A 13 -8.03 -1.98 -1.78
C ILE A 13 -7.28 -2.29 -0.48
N PRO A 14 -7.93 -2.84 0.57
CA PRO A 14 -7.22 -3.23 1.79
C PRO A 14 -6.32 -4.43 1.51
N TYR A 15 -5.05 -4.34 1.86
CA TYR A 15 -4.12 -5.47 1.80
C TYR A 15 -3.86 -6.10 3.17
N ALA A 16 -4.34 -5.45 4.24
CA ALA A 16 -4.27 -5.94 5.61
C ALA A 16 -5.48 -5.46 6.41
N ALA A 17 -5.72 -6.08 7.56
CA ALA A 17 -6.68 -5.60 8.54
C ALA A 17 -6.25 -4.23 9.09
N PRO A 18 -7.19 -3.34 9.48
CA PRO A 18 -6.88 -2.06 10.10
C PRO A 18 -5.97 -2.23 11.34
N PRO A 19 -4.79 -1.61 11.39
CA PRO A 19 -3.86 -1.74 12.52
C PRO A 19 -4.25 -0.83 13.70
N VAL A 20 -5.48 -0.99 14.18
CA VAL A 20 -6.09 -0.15 15.22
C VAL A 20 -6.26 -0.92 16.53
N GLY A 21 -6.34 -0.20 17.65
CA GLY A 21 -6.57 -0.80 18.97
C GLY A 21 -5.56 -1.90 19.31
N PRO A 22 -6.00 -3.16 19.51
CA PRO A 22 -5.10 -4.27 19.84
C PRO A 22 -4.09 -4.61 18.75
N LEU A 23 -4.35 -4.22 17.49
CA LEU A 23 -3.45 -4.45 16.36
C LEU A 23 -2.46 -3.30 16.13
N ARG A 24 -2.55 -2.20 16.89
CA ARG A 24 -1.54 -1.14 16.86
C ARG A 24 -0.19 -1.72 17.34
N TRP A 25 0.89 -1.43 16.60
CA TRP A 25 2.22 -1.98 16.85
C TRP A 25 2.24 -3.51 16.87
N ARG A 26 1.51 -4.12 15.95
CA ARG A 26 1.54 -5.56 15.65
C ARG A 26 1.87 -5.78 14.18
N ALA A 27 2.35 -6.98 13.86
CA ALA A 27 2.48 -7.39 12.46
C ALA A 27 1.13 -7.28 11.75
N PRO A 28 1.12 -6.82 10.47
CA PRO A 28 -0.13 -6.69 9.72
C PRO A 28 -0.80 -8.05 9.54
N GLN A 29 -2.09 -8.12 9.85
CA GLN A 29 -2.92 -9.32 9.71
C GLN A 29 -3.59 -9.35 8.33
N ASP A 30 -4.12 -10.52 7.94
CA ASP A 30 -4.89 -10.66 6.70
C ASP A 30 -6.05 -9.66 6.66
N PRO A 31 -6.40 -9.13 5.48
CA PRO A 31 -7.52 -8.22 5.35
C PRO A 31 -8.83 -8.89 5.81
N ILE A 32 -9.72 -8.09 6.39
CA ILE A 32 -11.04 -8.59 6.78
C ILE A 32 -11.80 -8.98 5.51
N PRO A 33 -12.25 -10.24 5.39
CA PRO A 33 -13.04 -10.69 4.24
C PRO A 33 -14.32 -9.86 4.08
N TRP A 34 -14.75 -9.67 2.84
CA TRP A 34 -16.02 -9.01 2.53
C TRP A 34 -16.85 -9.88 1.60
N GLU A 35 -18.17 -9.71 1.67
CA GLU A 35 -19.10 -10.36 0.75
C GLU A 35 -19.43 -9.43 -0.44
N GLY A 36 -19.69 -10.03 -1.59
CA GLY A 36 -20.09 -9.30 -2.80
C GLY A 36 -18.98 -8.44 -3.42
N ILE A 37 -19.35 -7.33 -4.03
CA ILE A 37 -18.45 -6.42 -4.73
C ILE A 37 -18.09 -5.24 -3.84
N ARG A 38 -16.80 -5.09 -3.53
CA ARG A 38 -16.28 -3.91 -2.86
C ARG A 38 -16.04 -2.79 -3.87
N PRO A 39 -16.63 -1.60 -3.70
CA PRO A 39 -16.31 -0.44 -4.53
C PRO A 39 -14.84 -0.02 -4.34
N ALA A 40 -14.06 0.00 -5.44
CA ALA A 40 -12.66 0.42 -5.42
C ALA A 40 -12.50 1.70 -6.26
N LYS A 41 -13.21 2.77 -5.88
CA LYS A 41 -13.32 4.02 -6.65
C LYS A 41 -12.68 5.23 -5.97
N GLN A 42 -12.23 5.09 -4.72
CA GLN A 42 -11.65 6.16 -3.93
C GLN A 42 -10.41 5.64 -3.23
N PHE A 43 -9.40 6.49 -3.12
CA PHE A 43 -8.22 6.19 -2.32
C PHE A 43 -8.62 5.90 -0.87
N GLY A 44 -7.92 4.95 -0.24
CA GLY A 44 -7.99 4.76 1.20
C GLY A 44 -7.40 5.96 1.96
N PRO A 45 -7.71 6.10 3.28
CA PRO A 45 -7.11 7.14 4.10
C PRO A 45 -5.58 7.06 4.06
N VAL A 46 -4.91 8.22 4.04
CA VAL A 46 -3.47 8.28 4.24
C VAL A 46 -3.12 7.89 5.67
N SER A 47 -1.90 7.41 5.89
CA SER A 47 -1.39 7.10 7.22
C SER A 47 -1.33 8.36 8.09
N VAL A 48 -1.46 8.19 9.42
CA VAL A 48 -1.34 9.30 10.37
C VAL A 48 -0.02 10.01 10.15
N GLN A 49 -0.07 11.31 9.86
CA GLN A 49 1.08 12.13 9.54
C GLN A 49 0.85 13.60 9.84
N LYS A 50 1.93 14.40 9.87
CA LYS A 50 1.84 15.85 9.94
C LYS A 50 1.70 16.46 8.55
N GLN A 51 0.78 17.41 8.42
CA GLN A 51 0.65 18.30 7.26
C GLN A 51 0.70 19.74 7.77
N GLY A 52 1.86 20.37 7.68
CA GLY A 52 2.11 21.63 8.37
C GLY A 52 2.03 21.45 9.90
N THR A 53 1.13 22.19 10.56
CA THR A 53 0.85 22.07 12.00
C THR A 53 -0.26 21.07 12.35
N ALA A 54 -1.02 20.61 11.36
CA ALA A 54 -2.12 19.67 11.56
C ALA A 54 -1.62 18.22 11.56
N VAL A 55 -2.33 17.35 12.31
CA VAL A 55 -2.23 15.90 12.19
C VAL A 55 -3.40 15.43 11.33
N VAL A 56 -3.10 14.70 10.26
CA VAL A 56 -4.08 14.17 9.31
C VAL A 56 -3.94 12.67 9.16
N GLY A 57 -4.88 12.04 8.46
CA GLY A 57 -4.86 10.61 8.16
C GLY A 57 -5.55 9.74 9.19
N SER A 58 -5.34 8.45 9.07
CA SER A 58 -5.97 7.43 9.92
C SER A 58 -4.98 6.32 10.24
N GLU A 59 -5.16 5.63 11.35
CA GLU A 59 -4.47 4.37 11.63
C GLU A 59 -4.98 3.26 10.71
N ASP A 60 -6.26 3.28 10.33
CA ASP A 60 -6.81 2.45 9.26
C ASP A 60 -6.34 2.98 7.90
N CYS A 61 -5.13 2.58 7.49
CA CYS A 61 -4.42 3.15 6.35
C CYS A 61 -3.81 2.10 5.40
N LEU A 62 -3.88 0.80 5.73
CA LEU A 62 -3.20 -0.27 4.99
C LEU A 62 -3.95 -0.63 3.70
N TYR A 63 -3.89 0.29 2.75
CA TYR A 63 -4.54 0.21 1.45
C TYR A 63 -3.53 0.31 0.32
N LEU A 64 -3.84 -0.32 -0.80
CA LEU A 64 -3.12 -0.19 -2.06
C LEU A 64 -4.05 0.25 -3.19
N ASN A 65 -3.44 0.68 -4.29
CA ASN A 65 -4.12 1.07 -5.51
C ASN A 65 -3.49 0.33 -6.68
N VAL A 66 -4.31 -0.05 -7.66
CA VAL A 66 -3.87 -0.72 -8.86
C VAL A 66 -4.30 0.10 -10.07
N PHE A 67 -3.38 0.34 -10.99
CA PHE A 67 -3.58 1.05 -12.24
C PHE A 67 -3.10 0.17 -13.39
N ARG A 68 -3.93 -0.02 -14.41
CA ARG A 68 -3.63 -0.90 -15.52
C ARG A 68 -4.07 -0.26 -16.84
N PRO A 69 -3.22 -0.24 -17.90
CA PRO A 69 -3.66 0.07 -19.25
C PRO A 69 -4.88 -0.78 -19.64
N ASP A 70 -5.85 -0.19 -20.33
CA ASP A 70 -7.07 -0.89 -20.77
C ASP A 70 -6.77 -1.79 -21.97
N THR A 71 -6.06 -2.88 -21.72
CA THR A 71 -5.65 -3.89 -22.71
C THR A 71 -6.00 -5.29 -22.21
N GLN A 72 -5.97 -6.29 -23.08
CA GLN A 72 -6.13 -7.71 -22.72
C GLN A 72 -4.78 -8.41 -22.46
N GLU A 73 -3.67 -7.72 -22.61
CA GLU A 73 -2.34 -8.28 -22.40
C GLU A 73 -2.10 -8.58 -20.91
N THR A 74 -1.27 -9.58 -20.63
CA THR A 74 -0.67 -9.76 -19.32
C THR A 74 0.56 -8.88 -19.24
N LEU A 75 0.58 -7.96 -18.27
CA LEU A 75 1.57 -6.90 -18.19
C LEU A 75 2.55 -7.13 -17.03
N PRO A 76 3.81 -6.64 -17.14
CA PRO A 76 4.71 -6.57 -16.00
C PRO A 76 4.10 -5.71 -14.89
N VAL A 77 4.53 -5.95 -13.65
CA VAL A 77 4.05 -5.24 -12.47
C VAL A 77 5.13 -4.29 -11.96
N PHE A 78 4.77 -3.03 -11.77
CA PHE A 78 5.61 -2.00 -11.16
C PHE A 78 5.03 -1.65 -9.78
N PHE A 79 5.70 -2.10 -8.73
CA PHE A 79 5.29 -1.87 -7.34
C PHE A 79 6.06 -0.68 -6.76
N PHE A 80 5.34 0.36 -6.37
CA PHE A 80 5.92 1.63 -5.91
C PHE A 80 5.72 1.87 -4.42
N ILE A 81 6.82 2.18 -3.74
CA ILE A 81 6.87 2.57 -2.33
C ILE A 81 7.18 4.07 -2.26
N HIS A 82 6.28 4.85 -1.67
CA HIS A 82 6.47 6.29 -1.56
C HIS A 82 7.56 6.67 -0.55
N GLY A 83 8.10 7.88 -0.68
CA GLY A 83 9.08 8.45 0.23
C GLY A 83 8.46 9.14 1.45
N GLY A 84 8.98 10.32 1.80
CA GLY A 84 8.48 11.13 2.90
C GLY A 84 9.18 10.85 4.23
N ASN A 85 10.43 10.34 4.19
CA ASN A 85 11.27 10.12 5.37
C ASN A 85 10.61 9.23 6.45
N ASN A 86 9.78 8.27 6.04
CA ASN A 86 8.97 7.42 6.91
C ASN A 86 8.01 8.19 7.86
N GLN A 87 7.71 9.45 7.56
CA GLN A 87 6.88 10.33 8.39
C GLN A 87 5.68 10.92 7.66
N THR A 88 5.75 11.05 6.33
CA THR A 88 4.71 11.70 5.52
C THR A 88 4.51 10.95 4.21
N ASP A 89 3.54 11.42 3.43
CA ASP A 89 3.22 10.95 2.10
C ASP A 89 2.30 9.73 2.05
N SER A 90 2.04 9.22 0.84
CA SER A 90 1.11 8.11 0.61
C SER A 90 1.28 7.52 -0.79
N GLY A 91 0.56 6.45 -1.08
CA GLY A 91 0.45 5.88 -2.42
C GLY A 91 -0.17 6.80 -3.48
N GLN A 92 -0.58 8.01 -3.10
CA GLN A 92 -1.08 9.05 -4.02
C GLN A 92 0.05 9.97 -4.55
N LEU A 93 1.28 9.84 -4.03
CA LEU A 93 2.43 10.64 -4.47
C LEU A 93 2.71 10.46 -5.96
N MET A 94 2.61 9.23 -6.44
CA MET A 94 2.80 8.91 -7.85
C MET A 94 1.49 9.06 -8.62
N ASP A 95 1.53 9.69 -9.78
CA ASP A 95 0.44 9.64 -10.76
C ASP A 95 0.38 8.23 -11.37
N GLY A 96 -0.42 7.38 -10.76
CA GLY A 96 -0.53 5.97 -11.14
C GLY A 96 -1.03 5.77 -12.58
N PRO A 97 -2.08 6.48 -13.04
CA PRO A 97 -2.53 6.41 -14.43
C PRO A 97 -1.45 6.80 -15.45
N LEU A 98 -0.77 7.93 -15.25
CA LEU A 98 0.34 8.36 -16.11
C LEU A 98 1.45 7.30 -16.17
N MET A 99 1.84 6.76 -15.02
CA MET A 99 2.91 5.77 -14.95
C MET A 99 2.51 4.44 -15.58
N ALA A 100 1.26 4.00 -15.41
CA ALA A 100 0.76 2.77 -16.02
C ALA A 100 0.75 2.88 -17.54
N ASP A 101 0.32 4.03 -18.08
CA ASP A 101 0.32 4.31 -19.51
C ASP A 101 1.74 4.38 -20.07
N ALA A 102 2.61 5.16 -19.44
CA ALA A 102 4.00 5.40 -19.89
C ALA A 102 4.88 4.15 -19.84
N LEU A 103 4.71 3.30 -18.81
CA LEU A 103 5.49 2.07 -18.65
C LEU A 103 4.86 0.86 -19.35
N HIS A 104 3.63 0.98 -19.83
CA HIS A 104 2.83 -0.15 -20.30
C HIS A 104 2.86 -1.33 -19.31
N ALA A 105 2.53 -1.02 -18.04
CA ALA A 105 2.64 -1.94 -16.92
C ALA A 105 1.45 -1.81 -15.96
N VAL A 106 1.19 -2.85 -15.17
CA VAL A 106 0.33 -2.72 -13.99
C VAL A 106 1.11 -2.00 -12.90
N VAL A 107 0.69 -0.81 -12.52
CA VAL A 107 1.30 -0.03 -11.44
C VAL A 107 0.53 -0.25 -10.15
N VAL A 108 1.25 -0.58 -9.08
CA VAL A 108 0.70 -0.70 -7.73
C VAL A 108 1.34 0.32 -6.83
N THR A 109 0.54 1.12 -6.12
CA THR A 109 1.01 2.05 -5.09
C THR A 109 0.41 1.68 -3.75
N ILE A 110 1.15 1.89 -2.66
CA ILE A 110 0.74 1.47 -1.32
C ILE A 110 0.77 2.61 -0.32
N ASN A 111 -0.05 2.53 0.72
CA ASN A 111 0.18 3.20 1.99
C ASN A 111 0.85 2.21 2.96
N LEU A 112 1.64 2.72 3.89
CA LEU A 112 2.25 1.97 4.99
C LEU A 112 2.18 2.81 6.26
N ARG A 113 2.32 2.20 7.43
CA ARG A 113 2.38 2.94 8.70
C ARG A 113 3.61 3.82 8.76
N LEU A 114 3.45 5.03 9.26
CA LEU A 114 4.46 6.08 9.30
C LEU A 114 4.77 6.51 10.75
N GLY A 115 5.88 7.21 10.92
CA GLY A 115 6.30 7.78 12.20
C GLY A 115 6.34 6.73 13.31
N ALA A 116 5.92 7.10 14.51
CA ALA A 116 5.90 6.20 15.66
C ALA A 116 4.94 5.00 15.51
N LEU A 117 3.93 5.08 14.62
CA LEU A 117 3.03 3.95 14.38
C LEU A 117 3.68 2.87 13.51
N GLY A 118 4.63 3.25 12.65
CA GLY A 118 5.36 2.35 11.75
C GLY A 118 6.75 1.95 12.24
N TRP A 119 7.38 2.76 13.10
CA TRP A 119 8.82 2.65 13.37
C TRP A 119 9.17 2.87 14.86
N LEU A 120 8.47 2.18 15.76
CA LEU A 120 8.69 2.29 17.19
C LEU A 120 9.23 0.98 17.79
N ASN A 121 10.37 1.05 18.47
CA ASN A 121 10.93 -0.08 19.21
C ASN A 121 11.14 0.31 20.67
N ILE A 122 10.20 -0.06 21.53
CA ILE A 122 10.29 0.12 22.98
C ILE A 122 9.85 -1.14 23.72
N LYS A 123 10.38 -1.38 24.91
CA LYS A 123 10.06 -2.59 25.70
C LYS A 123 8.57 -2.75 26.01
N ALA A 124 7.85 -1.63 26.20
CA ALA A 124 6.44 -1.65 26.59
C ALA A 124 5.48 -2.26 25.57
N ILE A 125 5.87 -2.33 24.29
CA ILE A 125 5.04 -2.89 23.22
C ILE A 125 5.49 -4.27 22.74
N ARG A 126 6.58 -4.81 23.30
CA ARG A 126 7.12 -6.11 22.92
C ARG A 126 6.17 -7.25 23.29
N THR A 127 6.10 -8.24 22.42
CA THR A 127 5.25 -9.42 22.55
C THR A 127 6.04 -10.71 22.75
N GLY A 128 7.36 -10.68 22.46
CA GLY A 128 8.21 -11.86 22.37
C GLY A 128 8.27 -12.44 20.95
N ASP A 129 7.45 -11.94 20.00
CA ASP A 129 7.59 -12.28 18.60
C ASP A 129 8.73 -11.45 17.97
N PRO A 130 9.76 -12.10 17.37
CA PRO A 130 10.91 -11.39 16.82
C PRO A 130 10.56 -10.39 15.70
N LEU A 131 9.52 -10.65 14.91
CA LEU A 131 9.10 -9.74 13.84
C LEU A 131 8.45 -8.48 14.44
N GLU A 132 7.56 -8.65 15.42
CA GLU A 132 6.91 -7.52 16.10
C GLU A 132 7.91 -6.74 16.96
N ASP A 133 8.79 -7.44 17.65
CA ASP A 133 9.81 -6.84 18.52
C ASP A 133 10.91 -6.10 17.73
N SER A 134 10.97 -6.27 16.40
CA SER A 134 11.83 -5.48 15.53
C SER A 134 11.46 -3.99 15.52
N GLY A 135 10.19 -3.64 15.78
CA GLY A 135 9.66 -2.28 15.68
C GLY A 135 9.56 -1.74 14.26
N ASN A 136 9.77 -2.58 13.24
CA ASN A 136 9.76 -2.21 11.83
C ASN A 136 8.39 -2.48 11.18
N PHE A 137 7.31 -1.98 11.78
CA PHE A 137 5.94 -2.27 11.34
C PHE A 137 5.67 -1.78 9.91
N GLY A 138 6.23 -0.62 9.52
CA GLY A 138 6.14 -0.13 8.13
C GLY A 138 6.81 -1.08 7.12
N LEU A 139 7.92 -1.70 7.45
CA LEU A 139 8.57 -2.71 6.60
C LEU A 139 7.74 -4.00 6.53
N LEU A 140 7.09 -4.40 7.64
CA LEU A 140 6.17 -5.53 7.64
C LEU A 140 4.93 -5.24 6.77
N ASP A 141 4.46 -3.99 6.73
CA ASP A 141 3.37 -3.55 5.85
C ASP A 141 3.76 -3.68 4.37
N ILE A 142 4.98 -3.27 4.00
CA ILE A 142 5.52 -3.46 2.64
C ILE A 142 5.56 -4.94 2.29
N LYS A 143 6.09 -5.78 3.18
CA LYS A 143 6.13 -7.23 2.97
C LYS A 143 4.72 -7.81 2.78
N LYS A 144 3.76 -7.39 3.60
CA LYS A 144 2.36 -7.85 3.51
C LYS A 144 1.71 -7.44 2.21
N SER A 145 1.91 -6.19 1.77
CA SER A 145 1.36 -5.69 0.51
C SER A 145 1.98 -6.40 -0.70
N LEU A 146 3.28 -6.72 -0.68
CA LEU A 146 3.93 -7.52 -1.72
C LEU A 146 3.36 -8.94 -1.79
N SER A 147 3.11 -9.59 -0.65
CA SER A 147 2.45 -10.90 -0.63
C SER A 147 1.05 -10.82 -1.25
N TRP A 148 0.27 -9.81 -0.87
CA TRP A 148 -1.06 -9.58 -1.44
C TRP A 148 -0.99 -9.38 -2.97
N VAL A 149 -0.03 -8.59 -3.46
CA VAL A 149 0.17 -8.38 -4.92
C VAL A 149 0.52 -9.69 -5.59
N HIS A 150 1.46 -10.46 -5.07
CA HIS A 150 1.83 -11.75 -5.65
C HIS A 150 0.64 -12.72 -5.77
N GLU A 151 -0.23 -12.73 -4.78
CA GLU A 151 -1.41 -13.62 -4.74
C GLU A 151 -2.56 -13.17 -5.64
N ASN A 152 -2.71 -11.85 -5.89
CA ASN A 152 -3.93 -11.28 -6.47
C ASN A 152 -3.74 -10.58 -7.82
N ILE A 153 -2.51 -10.17 -8.18
CA ILE A 153 -2.29 -9.24 -9.29
C ILE A 153 -2.67 -9.83 -10.67
N GLN A 154 -2.69 -11.14 -10.81
CA GLN A 154 -3.15 -11.82 -12.02
C GLN A 154 -4.62 -11.48 -12.34
N SER A 155 -5.46 -11.31 -11.32
CA SER A 155 -6.87 -10.89 -11.48
C SER A 155 -6.99 -9.47 -12.02
N PHE A 156 -5.93 -8.69 -11.95
CA PHE A 156 -5.81 -7.34 -12.52
C PHE A 156 -5.00 -7.33 -13.83
N GLY A 157 -4.67 -8.50 -14.39
CA GLY A 157 -3.89 -8.62 -15.63
C GLY A 157 -2.40 -8.39 -15.48
N GLY A 158 -1.87 -8.45 -14.26
CA GLY A 158 -0.43 -8.39 -13.98
C GLY A 158 0.22 -9.75 -13.95
N ASP A 159 1.49 -9.82 -14.34
CA ASP A 159 2.34 -11.02 -14.22
C ASP A 159 3.06 -11.01 -12.87
N ALA A 160 2.63 -11.86 -11.95
CA ALA A 160 3.23 -12.01 -10.63
C ALA A 160 4.71 -12.50 -10.69
N GLY A 161 5.11 -13.15 -11.80
CA GLY A 161 6.48 -13.59 -12.04
C GLY A 161 7.39 -12.48 -12.59
N ASN A 162 6.83 -11.35 -13.02
CA ASN A 162 7.55 -10.20 -13.58
C ASN A 162 7.20 -8.92 -12.79
N LEU A 163 7.63 -8.88 -11.52
CA LEU A 163 7.37 -7.79 -10.60
C LEU A 163 8.66 -7.04 -10.27
N THR A 164 8.64 -5.72 -10.51
CA THR A 164 9.71 -4.80 -10.14
C THR A 164 9.27 -3.96 -8.93
N VAL A 165 10.07 -3.99 -7.87
CA VAL A 165 9.89 -3.11 -6.70
C VAL A 165 10.73 -1.85 -6.89
N CYS A 166 10.10 -0.71 -6.74
CA CYS A 166 10.73 0.59 -6.85
C CYS A 166 10.33 1.47 -5.67
N GLY A 167 11.26 2.27 -5.19
CA GLY A 167 11.04 3.23 -4.12
C GLY A 167 11.56 4.61 -4.46
N TYR A 168 10.98 5.61 -3.83
CA TYR A 168 11.44 6.99 -3.89
C TYR A 168 11.92 7.44 -2.52
N SER A 169 13.11 8.05 -2.42
CA SER A 169 13.68 8.55 -1.15
C SER A 169 13.76 7.43 -0.10
N SER A 170 12.99 7.51 0.99
CA SER A 170 12.92 6.48 2.03
C SER A 170 12.10 5.25 1.65
N GLY A 171 11.52 5.24 0.49
CA GLY A 171 10.77 4.11 -0.04
C GLY A 171 11.62 2.96 -0.52
#